data_45d716702e123aa0694685a6d01f9fa6
#
_entry.id   45d716702e123aa0694685a6d01f9fa6
#
_cell.length_a   1.000
_cell.length_b   1.000
_cell.length_c   1.000
_cell.angle_alpha   90.00
_cell.angle_beta   90.00
_cell.angle_gamma   90.00
#
_symmetry.space_group_name_H-M   'P 1'
#
loop_
_entity.id
_entity.type
_entity.pdbx_description
1 polymer ?
#
loop_
_entity_poly.entity_id
_entity_poly.type
_entity_poly.pdbx_seq_one_letter_code
_entity_poly.pdbx_strand_id
1 'polypeptide(L)'
;MQMPGANVLPFLIMIPLIAWRMYARIRRNIGRQTLSKVRPWITIGIFPLLIVLLSIGAYAHHRAALFAAMAGGITGGIVLGIYGLRHTKFAVTPEGLFYTPNAHIGIALSVLFVGRVVYRMFVLYSMNPYAPLNPGDFAASPLTLGIFGLLAGYYVTYAIGLVRWRLGVERDART
;
A
#
# COMPACT_ATOMS: atom_id res chain seq x y z
N MET A 1 15.13 -32.81 21.33
CA MET A 1 14.20 -32.97 20.20
C MET A 1 13.25 -31.76 20.24
N GLN A 2 13.62 -30.63 19.60
CA GLN A 2 12.77 -29.43 19.54
C GLN A 2 11.79 -29.62 18.40
N MET A 3 10.50 -29.57 18.70
CA MET A 3 9.46 -29.67 17.67
C MET A 3 9.49 -28.43 16.76
N PRO A 4 9.62 -28.61 15.42
CA PRO A 4 9.70 -27.49 14.47
C PRO A 4 8.38 -26.71 14.30
N GLY A 5 7.34 -27.04 15.07
CA GLY A 5 6.02 -26.41 14.96
C GLY A 5 5.78 -25.16 15.83
N ALA A 6 6.66 -24.89 16.81
CA ALA A 6 6.39 -23.86 17.82
C ALA A 6 6.47 -22.40 17.29
N ASN A 7 7.20 -22.16 16.21
CA ASN A 7 7.44 -20.80 15.70
C ASN A 7 6.45 -20.35 14.62
N VAL A 8 5.59 -21.22 14.12
CA VAL A 8 4.57 -20.90 13.10
C VAL A 8 3.24 -20.47 13.74
N LEU A 9 2.98 -20.95 14.95
CA LEU A 9 1.73 -20.69 15.68
C LEU A 9 1.44 -19.18 15.88
N PRO A 10 2.40 -18.34 16.31
CA PRO A 10 2.15 -16.91 16.47
C PRO A 10 1.85 -16.23 15.13
N PHE A 11 2.46 -16.66 14.02
CA PHE A 11 2.17 -16.10 12.69
C PHE A 11 0.80 -16.53 12.17
N LEU A 12 0.40 -17.77 12.40
CA LEU A 12 -0.93 -18.29 12.04
C LEU A 12 -2.07 -17.56 12.80
N ILE A 13 -1.81 -17.11 14.03
CA ILE A 13 -2.77 -16.34 14.83
C ILE A 13 -2.72 -14.85 14.48
N MET A 14 -1.52 -14.30 14.26
CA MET A 14 -1.37 -12.87 13.93
C MET A 14 -1.97 -12.49 12.57
N ILE A 15 -1.85 -13.35 11.56
CA ILE A 15 -2.36 -13.07 10.20
C ILE A 15 -3.88 -12.87 10.21
N PRO A 16 -4.72 -13.80 10.73
CA PRO A 16 -6.16 -13.58 10.78
C PRO A 16 -6.56 -12.43 11.72
N LEU A 17 -5.80 -12.20 12.80
CA LEU A 17 -6.06 -11.09 13.72
C LEU A 17 -5.79 -9.73 13.05
N ILE A 18 -4.70 -9.61 12.30
CA ILE A 18 -4.37 -8.41 11.51
C ILE A 18 -5.41 -8.23 10.40
N ALA A 19 -5.76 -9.30 9.68
CA ALA A 19 -6.78 -9.27 8.63
C ALA A 19 -8.15 -8.86 9.19
N TRP A 20 -8.56 -9.41 10.33
CA TRP A 20 -9.80 -9.02 11.00
C TRP A 20 -9.78 -7.59 11.51
N ARG A 21 -8.66 -7.15 12.10
CA ARG A 21 -8.50 -5.77 12.56
C ARG A 21 -8.50 -4.78 11.38
N MET A 22 -7.90 -5.14 10.26
CA MET A 22 -7.99 -4.38 9.01
C MET A 22 -9.43 -4.36 8.48
N TYR A 23 -10.10 -5.51 8.42
CA TYR A 23 -11.49 -5.60 7.99
C TYR A 23 -12.42 -4.76 8.87
N ALA A 24 -12.31 -4.87 10.19
CA ALA A 24 -13.10 -4.09 11.15
C ALA A 24 -12.82 -2.58 11.04
N ARG A 25 -11.57 -2.18 10.75
CA ARG A 25 -11.18 -0.79 10.51
C ARG A 25 -11.72 -0.28 9.17
N ILE A 26 -11.67 -1.10 8.13
CA ILE A 26 -12.21 -0.80 6.80
C ILE A 26 -13.71 -0.63 6.87
N ARG A 27 -14.43 -1.55 7.54
CA ARG A 27 -15.90 -1.49 7.69
C ARG A 27 -16.36 -0.21 8.43
N ARG A 28 -15.58 0.30 9.38
CA ARG A 28 -15.83 1.59 10.05
C ARG A 28 -15.53 2.81 9.17
N ASN A 29 -14.67 2.65 8.15
CA ASN A 29 -14.26 3.73 7.25
C ASN A 29 -15.01 3.71 5.91
N ILE A 30 -15.96 2.80 5.69
CA ILE A 30 -16.85 2.80 4.53
C ILE A 30 -17.94 3.84 4.80
N GLY A 31 -17.77 5.06 4.26
CA GLY A 31 -18.71 6.15 4.42
C GLY A 31 -18.09 7.50 4.12
N ARG A 32 -18.83 8.57 4.41
CA ARG A 32 -18.33 9.94 4.34
C ARG A 32 -17.15 10.10 5.29
N GLN A 33 -15.99 10.43 4.72
CA GLN A 33 -14.77 10.69 5.50
C GLN A 33 -14.43 12.17 5.46
N THR A 34 -14.08 12.72 6.62
CA THR A 34 -13.49 14.06 6.69
C THR A 34 -12.11 14.06 6.09
N LEU A 35 -11.84 15.01 5.19
CA LEU A 35 -10.53 15.15 4.58
C LEU A 35 -9.51 15.65 5.61
N SER A 36 -8.66 14.74 6.10
CA SER A 36 -7.57 15.08 7.00
C SER A 36 -6.52 15.93 6.29
N LYS A 37 -6.04 16.98 6.96
CA LYS A 37 -4.98 17.87 6.43
C LYS A 37 -3.64 17.14 6.27
N VAL A 38 -3.35 16.16 7.10
CA VAL A 38 -2.01 15.55 7.26
C VAL A 38 -1.88 14.22 6.54
N ARG A 39 -2.92 13.37 6.55
CA ARG A 39 -2.86 11.99 6.00
C ARG A 39 -2.38 11.90 4.56
N PRO A 40 -2.87 12.72 3.58
CA PRO A 40 -2.39 12.65 2.22
C PRO A 40 -0.90 13.00 2.09
N TRP A 41 -0.41 13.98 2.86
CA TRP A 41 1.00 14.35 2.86
C TRP A 41 1.91 13.26 3.39
N ILE A 42 1.47 12.57 4.45
CA ILE A 42 2.18 11.40 4.97
C ILE A 42 2.29 10.32 3.89
N THR A 43 1.21 10.05 3.16
CA THR A 43 1.21 9.07 2.07
C THR A 43 2.18 9.47 0.95
N ILE A 44 2.16 10.75 0.53
CA ILE A 44 3.06 11.30 -0.49
C ILE A 44 4.53 11.24 -0.05
N GLY A 45 4.83 11.33 1.24
CA GLY A 45 6.20 11.23 1.77
C GLY A 45 6.67 9.79 1.94
N ILE A 46 5.87 8.95 2.59
CA ILE A 46 6.28 7.58 2.96
C ILE A 46 6.47 6.68 1.74
N PHE A 47 5.54 6.67 0.76
CA PHE A 47 5.64 5.74 -0.36
C PHE A 47 6.85 6.01 -1.27
N PRO A 48 7.16 7.26 -1.69
CA PRO A 48 8.40 7.54 -2.42
C PRO A 48 9.65 7.18 -1.61
N LEU A 49 9.67 7.44 -0.31
CA LEU A 49 10.79 7.05 0.56
C LEU A 49 10.99 5.53 0.52
N LEU A 50 9.92 4.74 0.63
CA LEU A 50 9.98 3.28 0.54
C LEU A 50 10.41 2.80 -0.86
N ILE A 51 9.97 3.48 -1.93
CA ILE A 51 10.41 3.19 -3.30
C ILE A 51 11.92 3.37 -3.41
N VAL A 52 12.47 4.49 -2.91
CA VAL A 52 13.91 4.76 -2.91
C VAL A 52 14.66 3.69 -2.10
N LEU A 53 14.19 3.37 -0.90
CA LEU A 53 14.82 2.37 -0.04
C LEU A 53 14.85 0.98 -0.70
N LEU A 54 13.73 0.54 -1.29
CA LEU A 54 13.66 -0.73 -2.02
C LEU A 54 14.49 -0.71 -3.31
N SER A 55 14.61 0.45 -3.98
CA SER A 55 15.46 0.62 -5.16
C SER A 55 16.94 0.45 -4.82
N ILE A 56 17.38 0.96 -3.67
CA ILE A 56 18.76 0.75 -3.19
C ILE A 56 19.00 -0.75 -2.96
N GLY A 57 18.07 -1.46 -2.31
CA GLY A 57 18.14 -2.91 -2.14
C GLY A 57 18.16 -3.67 -3.47
N ALA A 58 17.31 -3.26 -4.42
CA ALA A 58 17.27 -3.88 -5.75
C ALA A 58 18.55 -3.63 -6.57
N TYR A 59 19.18 -2.47 -6.42
CA TYR A 59 20.45 -2.13 -7.07
C TYR A 59 21.58 -3.09 -6.65
N ALA A 60 21.62 -3.46 -5.37
CA ALA A 60 22.59 -4.40 -4.85
C ALA A 60 22.52 -5.81 -5.51
N HIS A 61 21.35 -6.16 -6.06
CA HIS A 61 21.17 -7.43 -6.78
C HIS A 61 21.50 -7.37 -8.28
N HIS A 62 21.85 -6.22 -8.84
CA HIS A 62 22.21 -6.00 -10.25
C HIS A 62 21.21 -6.60 -11.27
N ARG A 63 19.92 -6.66 -10.94
CA ARG A 63 18.87 -7.26 -11.77
C ARG A 63 17.95 -6.19 -12.37
N ALA A 64 18.12 -5.88 -13.65
CA ALA A 64 17.27 -4.93 -14.37
C ALA A 64 15.76 -5.29 -14.29
N ALA A 65 15.42 -6.57 -14.23
CA ALA A 65 14.05 -7.05 -14.09
C ALA A 65 13.33 -6.53 -12.80
N LEU A 66 14.07 -6.25 -11.73
CA LEU A 66 13.51 -5.71 -10.48
C LEU A 66 13.00 -4.27 -10.70
N PHE A 67 13.79 -3.45 -11.37
CA PHE A 67 13.42 -2.07 -11.70
C PHE A 67 12.28 -2.02 -12.72
N ALA A 68 12.33 -2.86 -13.75
CA ALA A 68 11.27 -2.95 -14.75
C ALA A 68 9.93 -3.35 -14.11
N ALA A 69 9.94 -4.36 -13.23
CA ALA A 69 8.74 -4.77 -12.51
C ALA A 69 8.18 -3.66 -11.60
N MET A 70 9.05 -2.96 -10.87
CA MET A 70 8.64 -1.85 -10.00
C MET A 70 8.09 -0.68 -10.82
N ALA A 71 8.75 -0.28 -11.91
CA ALA A 71 8.30 0.80 -12.79
C ALA A 71 6.95 0.45 -13.46
N GLY A 72 6.80 -0.77 -13.97
CA GLY A 72 5.53 -1.27 -14.51
C GLY A 72 4.41 -1.27 -13.46
N GLY A 73 4.74 -1.69 -12.24
CA GLY A 73 3.81 -1.61 -11.11
C GLY A 73 3.38 -0.18 -10.81
N ILE A 74 4.32 0.75 -10.68
CA ILE A 74 4.03 2.17 -10.43
C ILE A 74 3.12 2.74 -11.53
N THR A 75 3.44 2.48 -12.80
CA THR A 75 2.63 2.94 -13.94
C THR A 75 1.21 2.41 -13.87
N GLY A 76 1.03 1.10 -13.63
CA GLY A 76 -0.29 0.50 -13.42
C GLY A 76 -1.02 1.09 -12.22
N GLY A 77 -0.30 1.35 -11.12
CA GLY A 77 -0.82 1.99 -9.92
C GLY A 77 -1.33 3.41 -10.17
N ILE A 78 -0.60 4.20 -10.97
CA ILE A 78 -1.03 5.55 -11.38
C ILE A 78 -2.35 5.50 -12.13
N VAL A 79 -2.46 4.59 -13.11
CA VAL A 79 -3.71 4.40 -13.89
C VAL A 79 -4.89 4.06 -12.96
N LEU A 80 -4.69 3.08 -12.05
CA LEU A 80 -5.72 2.71 -11.08
C LEU A 80 -6.03 3.85 -10.09
N GLY A 81 -5.03 4.66 -9.72
CA GLY A 81 -5.21 5.83 -8.85
C GLY A 81 -6.08 6.91 -9.50
N ILE A 82 -5.83 7.21 -10.78
CA ILE A 82 -6.66 8.13 -11.57
C ILE A 82 -8.09 7.58 -11.70
N TYR A 83 -8.24 6.29 -11.98
CA TYR A 83 -9.54 5.64 -12.05
C TYR A 83 -10.29 5.72 -10.71
N GLY A 84 -9.61 5.44 -9.60
CA GLY A 84 -10.16 5.55 -8.25
C GLY A 84 -10.61 6.97 -7.90
N LEU A 85 -9.83 7.99 -8.29
CA LEU A 85 -10.19 9.40 -8.11
C LEU A 85 -11.45 9.78 -8.89
N ARG A 86 -11.58 9.34 -10.14
CA ARG A 86 -12.77 9.62 -10.97
C ARG A 86 -14.06 9.05 -10.37
N HIS A 87 -13.96 7.96 -9.59
CA HIS A 87 -15.10 7.32 -8.93
C HIS A 87 -15.26 7.76 -7.46
N THR A 88 -14.47 8.72 -7.01
CA THR A 88 -14.57 9.30 -5.67
C THR A 88 -15.59 10.45 -5.69
N LYS A 89 -16.55 10.41 -4.78
CA LYS A 89 -17.51 11.50 -4.61
C LYS A 89 -16.97 12.51 -3.61
N PHE A 90 -16.87 13.76 -4.03
CA PHE A 90 -16.44 14.89 -3.21
C PHE A 90 -17.64 15.70 -2.77
N ALA A 91 -17.67 16.16 -1.53
CA ALA A 91 -18.72 16.99 -1.00
C ALA A 91 -18.13 18.12 -0.13
N VAL A 92 -18.51 19.35 -0.45
CA VAL A 92 -18.21 20.53 0.36
C VAL A 92 -19.45 20.80 1.21
N THR A 93 -19.29 20.86 2.53
CA THR A 93 -20.39 21.17 3.47
C THR A 93 -19.94 22.24 4.43
N PRO A 94 -20.88 22.95 5.11
CA PRO A 94 -20.54 23.94 6.15
C PRO A 94 -19.67 23.35 7.27
N GLU A 95 -19.76 22.03 7.49
CA GLU A 95 -19.00 21.30 8.52
C GLU A 95 -17.59 20.92 8.07
N GLY A 96 -17.24 21.11 6.78
CA GLY A 96 -15.93 20.81 6.21
C GLY A 96 -15.96 20.06 4.89
N LEU A 97 -14.75 19.65 4.49
CA LEU A 97 -14.55 18.89 3.26
C LEU A 97 -14.68 17.39 3.51
N PHE A 98 -15.64 16.79 2.83
CA PHE A 98 -15.90 15.35 2.90
C PHE A 98 -15.64 14.69 1.54
N TYR A 99 -15.19 13.46 1.59
CA TYR A 99 -15.08 12.62 0.41
C TYR A 99 -15.55 11.20 0.71
N THR A 100 -16.11 10.55 -0.27
CA THR A 100 -16.48 9.12 -0.19
C THR A 100 -15.59 8.37 -1.15
N PRO A 101 -14.52 7.71 -0.65
CA PRO A 101 -13.60 6.99 -1.51
C PRO A 101 -14.25 5.75 -2.12
N ASN A 102 -13.86 5.40 -3.36
CA ASN A 102 -14.06 4.03 -3.83
C ASN A 102 -13.02 3.11 -3.17
N ALA A 103 -13.36 2.63 -1.96
CA ALA A 103 -12.43 1.88 -1.13
C ALA A 103 -12.06 0.51 -1.72
N HIS A 104 -12.85 -0.03 -2.68
CA HIS A 104 -12.69 -1.39 -3.19
C HIS A 104 -11.32 -1.62 -3.83
N ILE A 105 -10.84 -0.66 -4.65
CA ILE A 105 -9.54 -0.77 -5.32
C ILE A 105 -8.40 -0.77 -4.30
N GLY A 106 -8.40 0.20 -3.38
CA GLY A 106 -7.37 0.29 -2.34
C GLY A 106 -7.33 -0.94 -1.43
N ILE A 107 -8.51 -1.49 -1.07
CA ILE A 107 -8.61 -2.73 -0.30
C ILE A 107 -8.06 -3.90 -1.09
N ALA A 108 -8.47 -4.07 -2.35
CA ALA A 108 -8.01 -5.17 -3.21
C ALA A 108 -6.50 -5.17 -3.37
N LEU A 109 -5.91 -3.99 -3.63
CA LEU A 109 -4.45 -3.84 -3.75
C LEU A 109 -3.73 -4.13 -2.43
N SER A 110 -4.29 -3.70 -1.30
CA SER A 110 -3.71 -3.98 0.02
C SER A 110 -3.76 -5.47 0.35
N VAL A 111 -4.87 -6.15 0.06
CA VAL A 111 -5.01 -7.61 0.24
C VAL A 111 -4.04 -8.36 -0.67
N LEU A 112 -3.92 -7.94 -1.93
CA LEU A 112 -2.97 -8.53 -2.88
C LEU A 112 -1.53 -8.41 -2.37
N PHE A 113 -1.14 -7.22 -1.88
CA PHE A 113 0.20 -6.99 -1.34
C PHE A 113 0.46 -7.80 -0.08
N VAL A 114 -0.44 -7.77 0.89
CA VAL A 114 -0.31 -8.54 2.14
C VAL A 114 -0.26 -10.04 1.84
N GLY A 115 -1.15 -10.54 0.98
CA GLY A 115 -1.17 -11.94 0.55
C GLY A 115 0.16 -12.34 -0.11
N ARG A 116 0.74 -11.45 -0.95
CA ARG A 116 2.05 -11.69 -1.56
C ARG A 116 3.18 -11.74 -0.54
N VAL A 117 3.18 -10.82 0.42
CA VAL A 117 4.19 -10.81 1.50
C VAL A 117 4.10 -12.09 2.34
N VAL A 118 2.90 -12.46 2.76
CA VAL A 118 2.66 -13.70 3.52
C VAL A 118 3.11 -14.94 2.74
N TYR A 119 2.74 -15.05 1.47
CA TYR A 119 3.17 -16.15 0.60
C TYR A 119 4.70 -16.19 0.50
N ARG A 120 5.37 -15.04 0.32
CA ARG A 120 6.82 -14.96 0.23
C ARG A 120 7.49 -15.38 1.54
N MET A 121 6.96 -14.93 2.68
CA MET A 121 7.44 -15.38 4.00
C MET A 121 7.31 -16.88 4.15
N PHE A 122 6.17 -17.46 3.77
CA PHE A 122 5.94 -18.89 3.85
C PHE A 122 6.98 -19.68 3.00
N VAL A 123 7.21 -19.23 1.77
CA VAL A 123 8.21 -19.87 0.88
C VAL A 123 9.62 -19.79 1.46
N LEU A 124 10.04 -18.61 1.95
CA LEU A 124 11.37 -18.42 2.56
C LEU A 124 11.55 -19.31 3.80
N TYR A 125 10.54 -19.37 4.65
CA TYR A 125 10.54 -20.23 5.83
C TYR A 125 10.59 -21.72 5.47
N SER A 126 9.86 -22.15 4.44
CA SER A 126 9.87 -23.55 3.98
C SER A 126 11.22 -23.99 3.40
N MET A 127 11.96 -23.05 2.80
CA MET A 127 13.28 -23.34 2.23
C MET A 127 14.37 -23.41 3.29
N ASN A 128 14.32 -22.55 4.30
CA ASN A 128 15.26 -22.55 5.42
C ASN A 128 14.62 -21.99 6.70
N PRO A 129 14.07 -22.86 7.57
CA PRO A 129 13.39 -22.43 8.81
C PRO A 129 14.28 -21.71 9.82
N TYR A 130 15.60 -21.86 9.68
CA TYR A 130 16.58 -21.29 10.64
C TYR A 130 17.29 -20.04 10.09
N ALA A 131 17.04 -19.65 8.84
CA ALA A 131 17.62 -18.44 8.28
C ALA A 131 16.94 -17.19 8.85
N PRO A 132 17.71 -16.16 9.23
CA PRO A 132 17.12 -14.88 9.58
C PRO A 132 16.40 -14.28 8.36
N LEU A 133 15.20 -13.76 8.55
CA LEU A 133 14.47 -13.06 7.51
C LEU A 133 15.14 -11.70 7.24
N ASN A 134 15.76 -11.54 6.09
CA ASN A 134 16.36 -10.28 5.67
C ASN A 134 15.36 -9.47 4.83
N PRO A 135 15.22 -8.16 5.09
CA PRO A 135 14.39 -7.29 4.26
C PRO A 135 14.78 -7.32 2.76
N GLY A 136 16.06 -7.56 2.46
CA GLY A 136 16.58 -7.73 1.09
C GLY A 136 15.95 -8.90 0.33
N ASP A 137 15.54 -9.96 1.01
CA ASP A 137 14.93 -11.14 0.38
C ASP A 137 13.56 -10.81 -0.26
N PHE A 138 12.84 -9.84 0.32
CA PHE A 138 11.58 -9.35 -0.26
C PHE A 138 11.85 -8.50 -1.51
N ALA A 139 12.87 -7.65 -1.47
CA ALA A 139 13.29 -6.82 -2.60
C ALA A 139 13.90 -7.63 -3.76
N ALA A 140 14.36 -8.86 -3.51
CA ALA A 140 14.91 -9.74 -4.53
C ALA A 140 13.86 -10.38 -5.46
N SER A 141 12.57 -10.19 -5.21
CA SER A 141 11.49 -10.75 -6.04
C SER A 141 10.86 -9.69 -6.95
N PRO A 142 10.95 -9.81 -8.29
CA PRO A 142 10.34 -8.87 -9.24
C PRO A 142 8.82 -8.72 -9.02
N LEU A 143 8.14 -9.84 -8.76
CA LEU A 143 6.69 -9.82 -8.52
C LEU A 143 6.32 -9.06 -7.24
N THR A 144 7.11 -9.19 -6.17
CA THR A 144 6.88 -8.44 -4.92
C THR A 144 7.08 -6.94 -5.13
N LEU A 145 8.13 -6.55 -5.84
CA LEU A 145 8.39 -5.15 -6.19
C LEU A 145 7.34 -4.58 -7.15
N GLY A 146 6.87 -5.38 -8.12
CA GLY A 146 5.80 -4.97 -9.02
C GLY A 146 4.49 -4.70 -8.29
N ILE A 147 4.07 -5.59 -7.39
CA ILE A 147 2.85 -5.41 -6.57
C ILE A 147 3.01 -4.23 -5.59
N PHE A 148 4.20 -4.07 -5.00
CA PHE A 148 4.48 -2.90 -4.17
C PHE A 148 4.43 -1.60 -4.98
N GLY A 149 5.03 -1.57 -6.18
CA GLY A 149 4.96 -0.45 -7.10
C GLY A 149 3.51 -0.08 -7.46
N LEU A 150 2.69 -1.09 -7.74
CA LEU A 150 1.26 -0.92 -8.04
C LEU A 150 0.51 -0.27 -6.87
N LEU A 151 0.75 -0.76 -5.64
CA LEU A 151 0.19 -0.20 -4.43
C LEU A 151 0.65 1.24 -4.21
N ALA A 152 1.95 1.49 -4.30
CA ALA A 152 2.55 2.81 -4.08
C ALA A 152 2.07 3.83 -5.12
N GLY A 153 2.08 3.47 -6.41
CA GLY A 153 1.57 4.30 -7.49
C GLY A 153 0.09 4.69 -7.29
N TYR A 154 -0.74 3.72 -6.90
CA TYR A 154 -2.14 3.97 -6.59
C TYR A 154 -2.32 4.97 -5.44
N TYR A 155 -1.70 4.71 -4.28
CA TYR A 155 -1.91 5.54 -3.10
C TYR A 155 -1.32 6.94 -3.24
N VAL A 156 -0.15 7.07 -3.87
CA VAL A 156 0.48 8.38 -4.12
C VAL A 156 -0.37 9.21 -5.07
N THR A 157 -0.80 8.64 -6.19
CA THR A 157 -1.66 9.34 -7.16
C THR A 157 -2.98 9.75 -6.54
N TYR A 158 -3.59 8.86 -5.77
CA TYR A 158 -4.83 9.12 -5.05
C TYR A 158 -4.67 10.26 -4.03
N ALA A 159 -3.58 10.24 -3.25
CA ALA A 159 -3.27 11.27 -2.27
C ALA A 159 -3.01 12.64 -2.91
N ILE A 160 -2.27 12.68 -4.03
CA ILE A 160 -2.05 13.90 -4.82
C ILE A 160 -3.39 14.48 -5.30
N GLY A 161 -4.29 13.63 -5.80
CA GLY A 161 -5.62 14.05 -6.26
C GLY A 161 -6.44 14.69 -5.14
N LEU A 162 -6.44 14.09 -3.95
CA LEU A 162 -7.11 14.64 -2.77
C LEU A 162 -6.53 16.01 -2.36
N VAL A 163 -5.20 16.14 -2.37
CA VAL A 163 -4.53 17.43 -2.04
C VAL A 163 -4.89 18.50 -3.08
N ARG A 164 -4.83 18.16 -4.37
CA ARG A 164 -5.18 19.11 -5.46
C ARG A 164 -6.62 19.59 -5.36
N TRP A 165 -7.56 18.66 -5.13
CA TRP A 165 -8.96 19.03 -4.94
C TRP A 165 -9.15 19.98 -3.76
N ARG A 166 -8.54 19.67 -2.61
CA ARG A 166 -8.61 20.50 -1.42
C ARG A 166 -8.07 21.91 -1.67
N LEU A 167 -6.88 22.03 -2.27
CA LEU A 167 -6.26 23.32 -2.57
C LEU A 167 -7.12 24.14 -3.56
N GLY A 168 -7.80 23.48 -4.50
CA GLY A 168 -8.77 24.13 -5.38
C GLY A 168 -9.91 24.77 -4.62
N VAL A 169 -10.57 24.01 -3.74
CA VAL A 169 -11.69 24.54 -2.91
C VAL A 169 -11.24 25.68 -1.97
N GLU A 170 -10.05 25.55 -1.34
CA GLU A 170 -9.53 26.61 -0.48
C GLU A 170 -9.17 27.89 -1.26
N ARG A 171 -8.80 27.78 -2.54
CA ARG A 171 -8.53 28.91 -3.42
C ARG A 171 -9.82 29.62 -3.82
N ASP A 172 -10.83 28.85 -4.24
CA ASP A 172 -12.13 29.40 -4.67
C ASP A 172 -12.86 30.11 -3.52
N ALA A 173 -12.64 29.69 -2.27
CA ALA A 173 -13.20 30.32 -1.07
C ALA A 173 -12.52 31.64 -0.68
N ARG A 174 -11.39 32.01 -1.32
CA ARG A 174 -10.64 33.25 -1.07
C ARG A 174 -10.84 34.33 -2.12
N THR A 175 -11.41 33.94 -3.24
CA THR A 175 -11.80 34.86 -4.35
C THR A 175 -13.25 35.27 -4.21
#